data_795c4763154038c522c3180effa55e4a
#
_entry.id   795c4763154038c522c3180effa55e4a
#
_cell.length_a   1.000
_cell.length_b   1.000
_cell.length_c   1.000
_cell.angle_alpha   90.00
_cell.angle_beta   90.00
_cell.angle_gamma   90.00
#
_symmetry.space_group_name_H-M   'P 1'
#
loop_
_entity.id
_entity.type
_entity.pdbx_description
1 polymer ?
#
loop_
_entity_poly.entity_id
_entity_poly.type
_entity_poly.pdbx_seq_one_letter_code
_entity_poly.pdbx_strand_id
1 'polypeptide(L)'
;ALEIVAKDIMRIGEDVIREDGGIFFSFTCDPFDPDIDVDMLRMIVFVLLDRQIPVTILTKNVDWLENDKWKDFLEPDTDCPDNLLRDLTIGFTITGKDKLEPNAPSTEKRIEALRKLHDEYKIKTFVSLEPITSIHTASEVIKKTYEIADGIRIGAQSPIKKDRYDPYEFFGFIVAIRNLVRDLDCRFMIKDSMYKQAETFLGAYRYMYIEVLDEIRKIYE
;
A
#
# COMPACT_ATOMS: atom_id res chain seq x y z
N ALA A 1 4.26 12.19 22.56
CA ALA A 1 4.25 11.15 21.52
C ALA A 1 5.66 10.57 21.32
N LEU A 2 6.69 11.37 20.98
CA LEU A 2 8.07 10.90 20.73
C LEU A 2 8.67 10.05 21.88
N GLU A 3 8.46 10.45 23.13
CA GLU A 3 8.95 9.69 24.29
C GLU A 3 8.31 8.29 24.38
N ILE A 4 7.04 8.16 24.00
CA ILE A 4 6.34 6.87 23.98
C ILE A 4 6.93 5.99 22.89
N VAL A 5 7.10 6.52 21.69
CA VAL A 5 7.72 5.81 20.56
C VAL A 5 9.13 5.36 20.91
N ALA A 6 9.96 6.24 21.51
CA ALA A 6 11.31 5.90 21.93
C ALA A 6 11.33 4.77 23.00
N LYS A 7 10.42 4.81 23.99
CA LYS A 7 10.30 3.74 24.99
C LYS A 7 9.86 2.41 24.37
N ASP A 8 8.94 2.43 23.42
CA ASP A 8 8.48 1.22 22.76
C ASP A 8 9.56 0.60 21.87
N ILE A 9 10.32 1.42 21.15
CA ILE A 9 11.49 0.97 20.38
C ILE A 9 12.54 0.31 21.30
N MET A 10 12.86 0.96 22.44
CA MET A 10 13.80 0.39 23.42
C MET A 10 13.29 -0.93 24.02
N ARG A 11 12.00 -1.05 24.26
CA ARG A 11 11.38 -2.26 24.84
C ARG A 11 11.38 -3.43 23.87
N ILE A 12 11.08 -3.19 22.58
CA ILE A 12 10.98 -4.24 21.57
C ILE A 12 12.38 -4.59 21.04
N GLY A 13 13.25 -3.61 20.88
CA GLY A 13 14.56 -3.73 20.26
C GLY A 13 14.53 -3.32 18.77
N GLU A 14 15.47 -2.47 18.37
CA GLU A 14 15.53 -1.97 16.99
C GLU A 14 15.74 -3.11 15.97
N ASP A 15 16.60 -4.08 16.30
CA ASP A 15 16.89 -5.20 15.39
C ASP A 15 15.63 -6.05 15.14
N VAL A 16 14.85 -6.32 16.17
CA VAL A 16 13.58 -7.05 16.04
C VAL A 16 12.62 -6.29 15.13
N ILE A 17 12.52 -4.96 15.31
CA ILE A 17 11.64 -4.13 14.47
C ILE A 17 12.10 -4.14 13.01
N ARG A 18 13.42 -4.10 12.75
CA ARG A 18 13.97 -4.16 11.39
C ARG A 18 13.72 -5.52 10.74
N GLU A 19 13.92 -6.61 11.48
CA GLU A 19 13.67 -7.99 11.01
C GLU A 19 12.20 -8.22 10.68
N ASP A 20 11.27 -7.60 11.43
CA ASP A 20 9.84 -7.63 11.17
C ASP A 20 9.39 -6.70 10.01
N GLY A 21 10.33 -6.01 9.35
CA GLY A 21 10.06 -5.14 8.19
C GLY A 21 9.73 -3.69 8.56
N GLY A 22 9.97 -3.26 9.80
CA GLY A 22 9.83 -1.88 10.24
C GLY A 22 8.48 -1.53 10.84
N ILE A 23 8.13 -0.24 10.80
CA ILE A 23 6.89 0.30 11.38
C ILE A 23 5.89 0.61 10.28
N PHE A 24 4.66 0.13 10.44
CA PHE A 24 3.55 0.43 9.56
C PHE A 24 2.56 1.40 10.21
N PHE A 25 2.38 2.57 9.61
CA PHE A 25 1.33 3.56 9.93
C PHE A 25 0.22 3.49 8.87
N SER A 26 -1.05 3.20 9.12
CA SER A 26 -1.62 2.52 10.25
C SER A 26 -2.82 1.69 9.81
N PHE A 27 -3.26 0.76 10.63
CA PHE A 27 -4.41 -0.12 10.34
C PHE A 27 -5.74 0.42 10.89
N THR A 28 -5.72 1.32 11.86
CA THR A 28 -6.91 1.71 12.64
C THR A 28 -7.37 3.14 12.38
N CYS A 29 -6.48 4.02 11.96
CA CYS A 29 -6.78 5.42 11.64
C CYS A 29 -5.91 5.86 10.46
N ASP A 30 -6.31 6.91 9.75
CA ASP A 30 -5.46 7.52 8.73
C ASP A 30 -4.37 8.35 9.44
N PRO A 31 -3.07 8.10 9.20
CA PRO A 31 -1.98 8.85 9.83
C PRO A 31 -1.96 10.32 9.44
N PHE A 32 -2.62 10.69 8.35
CA PHE A 32 -2.80 12.08 7.91
C PHE A 32 -4.25 12.56 8.06
N ASP A 33 -5.00 12.02 9.03
CA ASP A 33 -6.30 12.56 9.39
C ASP A 33 -6.14 14.03 9.81
N PRO A 34 -7.07 14.93 9.46
CA PRO A 34 -7.00 16.35 9.83
C PRO A 34 -6.83 16.64 11.33
N ASP A 35 -7.23 15.70 12.19
CA ASP A 35 -7.07 15.80 13.64
C ASP A 35 -5.68 15.37 14.14
N ILE A 36 -4.83 14.85 13.26
CA ILE A 36 -3.47 14.42 13.59
C ILE A 36 -2.48 15.59 13.41
N ASP A 37 -1.57 15.76 14.37
CA ASP A 37 -0.43 16.66 14.24
C ASP A 37 0.58 16.07 13.24
N VAL A 38 0.48 16.52 11.99
CA VAL A 38 1.32 16.03 10.88
C VAL A 38 2.80 16.38 11.06
N ASP A 39 3.12 17.42 11.81
CA ASP A 39 4.50 17.78 12.13
C ASP A 39 5.09 16.77 13.14
N MET A 40 4.30 16.38 14.12
CA MET A 40 4.69 15.34 15.07
C MET A 40 4.88 13.98 14.36
N LEU A 41 4.00 13.64 13.45
CA LEU A 41 4.14 12.43 12.63
C LEU A 41 5.46 12.46 11.85
N ARG A 42 5.77 13.59 11.18
CA ARG A 42 7.01 13.77 10.43
C ARG A 42 8.24 13.58 11.31
N MET A 43 8.23 14.16 12.53
CA MET A 43 9.33 14.00 13.49
C MET A 43 9.51 12.53 13.92
N ILE A 44 8.41 11.80 14.12
CA ILE A 44 8.46 10.36 14.44
C ILE A 44 9.07 9.59 13.27
N VAL A 45 8.61 9.84 12.04
CA VAL A 45 9.15 9.21 10.82
C VAL A 45 10.65 9.49 10.68
N PHE A 46 11.07 10.75 10.85
CA PHE A 46 12.49 11.14 10.82
C PHE A 46 13.32 10.33 11.83
N VAL A 47 12.87 10.25 13.09
CA VAL A 47 13.60 9.54 14.15
C VAL A 47 13.70 8.02 13.86
N LEU A 48 12.68 7.44 13.24
CA LEU A 48 12.71 6.03 12.85
C LEU A 48 13.70 5.78 11.71
N LEU A 49 13.65 6.60 10.68
CA LEU A 49 14.54 6.48 9.52
C LEU A 49 16.00 6.75 9.89
N ASP A 50 16.27 7.75 10.75
CA ASP A 50 17.61 8.04 11.28
C ASP A 50 18.22 6.83 12.03
N ARG A 51 17.36 6.00 12.61
CA ARG A 51 17.74 4.73 13.25
C ARG A 51 17.73 3.54 12.27
N GLN A 52 17.60 3.78 10.97
CA GLN A 52 17.51 2.74 9.94
C GLN A 52 16.35 1.76 10.17
N ILE A 53 15.26 2.23 10.78
CA ILE A 53 14.03 1.46 10.94
C ILE A 53 13.12 1.79 9.74
N PRO A 54 12.80 0.81 8.89
CA PRO A 54 11.92 1.04 7.74
C PRO A 54 10.54 1.55 8.18
N VAL A 55 10.02 2.51 7.43
CA VAL A 55 8.71 3.10 7.69
C VAL A 55 7.80 2.93 6.49
N THR A 56 6.63 2.37 6.72
CA THR A 56 5.58 2.28 5.71
C THR A 56 4.37 3.09 6.18
N ILE A 57 3.89 4.00 5.34
CA ILE A 57 2.71 4.82 5.62
C ILE A 57 1.62 4.47 4.61
N LEU A 58 0.41 4.19 5.09
CA LEU A 58 -0.78 4.00 4.25
C LEU A 58 -1.83 5.06 4.61
N THR A 59 -2.27 5.80 3.61
CA THR A 59 -3.25 6.88 3.79
C THR A 59 -4.27 6.94 2.66
N LYS A 60 -5.35 7.69 2.86
CA LYS A 60 -6.26 8.15 1.81
C LYS A 60 -6.14 9.66 1.59
N ASN A 61 -5.57 10.37 2.57
CA ASN A 61 -5.42 11.82 2.49
C ASN A 61 -4.22 12.21 1.61
N VAL A 62 -4.39 13.27 0.82
CA VAL A 62 -3.35 13.82 -0.07
C VAL A 62 -2.93 15.25 0.33
N ASP A 63 -3.72 15.92 1.17
CA ASP A 63 -3.53 17.34 1.50
C ASP A 63 -2.23 17.61 2.28
N TRP A 64 -1.71 16.60 2.97
CA TRP A 64 -0.43 16.68 3.67
C TRP A 64 0.77 16.94 2.73
N LEU A 65 0.65 16.59 1.44
CA LEU A 65 1.68 16.88 0.42
C LEU A 65 1.79 18.38 0.13
N GLU A 66 0.82 19.20 0.56
CA GLU A 66 0.89 20.64 0.46
C GLU A 66 1.51 21.32 1.72
N ASN A 67 1.80 20.54 2.77
CA ASN A 67 2.49 21.03 3.95
C ASN A 67 3.98 21.26 3.65
N ASP A 68 4.46 22.49 3.85
CA ASP A 68 5.82 22.89 3.47
C ASP A 68 6.90 22.06 4.19
N LYS A 69 6.70 21.70 5.46
CA LYS A 69 7.66 20.88 6.21
C LYS A 69 7.74 19.43 5.71
N TRP A 70 6.63 18.89 5.16
CA TRP A 70 6.67 17.61 4.51
C TRP A 70 7.32 17.69 3.13
N LYS A 71 7.08 18.78 2.37
CA LYS A 71 7.77 19.03 1.10
C LYS A 71 9.27 19.09 1.33
N ASP A 72 9.73 19.95 2.26
CA ASP A 72 11.14 20.07 2.62
C ASP A 72 11.75 18.74 3.08
N PHE A 73 10.99 17.93 3.82
CA PHE A 73 11.44 16.61 4.29
C PHE A 73 11.59 15.59 3.18
N LEU A 74 10.72 15.64 2.16
CA LEU A 74 10.71 14.70 1.03
C LEU A 74 11.64 15.14 -0.09
N GLU A 75 11.96 16.43 -0.19
CA GLU A 75 12.91 16.90 -1.18
C GLU A 75 14.30 16.29 -0.90
N PRO A 76 14.92 15.69 -1.91
CA PRO A 76 16.27 15.18 -1.76
C PRO A 76 17.20 16.35 -1.51
N ASP A 77 17.57 16.57 -0.25
CA ASP A 77 18.61 17.52 0.10
C ASP A 77 19.94 17.00 -0.47
N THR A 78 20.59 17.80 -1.29
CA THR A 78 21.88 17.46 -1.91
C THR A 78 22.99 17.24 -0.88
N ASP A 79 22.77 17.66 0.38
CA ASP A 79 23.71 17.56 1.49
C ASP A 79 23.32 16.47 2.52
N CYS A 80 22.12 15.88 2.40
CA CYS A 80 21.72 14.74 3.24
C CYS A 80 22.17 13.43 2.57
N PRO A 81 22.78 12.49 3.30
CA PRO A 81 23.16 11.24 2.66
C PRO A 81 21.91 10.60 2.05
N ASP A 82 21.99 10.27 0.77
CA ASP A 82 20.95 9.69 -0.11
C ASP A 82 20.16 8.48 0.46
N ASN A 83 20.39 8.18 1.73
CA ASN A 83 19.93 6.96 2.38
C ASN A 83 18.72 7.12 3.31
N LEU A 84 18.41 8.32 3.82
CA LEU A 84 17.35 8.45 4.84
C LEU A 84 15.99 8.03 4.31
N LEU A 85 15.61 8.54 3.14
CA LEU A 85 14.30 8.25 2.54
C LEU A 85 14.22 6.89 1.82
N ARG A 86 15.34 6.19 1.65
CA ARG A 86 15.36 4.85 1.02
C ARG A 86 14.47 3.84 1.73
N ASP A 87 14.34 3.97 3.05
CA ASP A 87 13.58 3.07 3.89
C ASP A 87 12.17 3.61 4.22
N LEU A 88 11.77 4.71 3.55
CA LEU A 88 10.41 5.24 3.58
C LEU A 88 9.61 4.68 2.39
N THR A 89 8.43 4.13 2.70
CA THR A 89 7.47 3.69 1.70
C THR A 89 6.12 4.36 1.99
N ILE A 90 5.54 5.03 1.00
CA ILE A 90 4.24 5.69 1.16
C ILE A 90 3.24 5.11 0.16
N GLY A 91 2.08 4.75 0.64
CA GLY A 91 1.03 4.19 -0.19
C GLY A 91 -0.32 4.83 0.01
N PHE A 92 -1.15 4.68 -1.01
CA PHE A 92 -2.54 5.13 -0.95
C PHE A 92 -3.50 3.95 -1.07
N THR A 93 -4.56 3.98 -0.25
CA THR A 93 -5.72 3.12 -0.51
C THR A 93 -6.46 3.68 -1.72
N ILE A 94 -6.54 2.92 -2.81
CA ILE A 94 -7.20 3.32 -4.06
C ILE A 94 -8.14 2.21 -4.50
N THR A 95 -9.44 2.37 -4.20
CA THR A 95 -10.47 1.35 -4.53
C THR A 95 -11.17 1.63 -5.86
N GLY A 96 -11.00 2.84 -6.42
CA GLY A 96 -11.70 3.30 -7.61
C GLY A 96 -13.20 3.55 -7.40
N LYS A 97 -13.68 3.63 -6.16
CA LYS A 97 -15.09 3.80 -5.80
C LYS A 97 -15.31 4.99 -4.86
N ASP A 98 -15.05 6.18 -5.36
CA ASP A 98 -15.17 7.44 -4.58
C ASP A 98 -16.52 7.60 -3.87
N LYS A 99 -17.61 7.09 -4.48
CA LYS A 99 -18.95 7.14 -3.85
C LYS A 99 -19.04 6.34 -2.54
N LEU A 100 -18.18 5.36 -2.33
CA LEU A 100 -18.11 4.58 -1.09
C LEU A 100 -17.18 5.22 -0.05
N GLU A 101 -16.43 6.23 -0.45
CA GLU A 101 -15.44 6.94 0.38
C GLU A 101 -15.66 8.47 0.30
N PRO A 102 -16.85 8.98 0.68
CA PRO A 102 -17.23 10.38 0.41
C PRO A 102 -16.37 11.42 1.15
N ASN A 103 -15.69 11.01 2.21
CA ASN A 103 -14.81 11.87 3.01
C ASN A 103 -13.34 11.77 2.63
N ALA A 104 -13.00 10.94 1.64
CA ALA A 104 -11.63 10.80 1.15
C ALA A 104 -11.45 11.57 -0.18
N PRO A 105 -10.25 12.06 -0.49
CA PRO A 105 -9.93 12.58 -1.81
C PRO A 105 -10.27 11.58 -2.92
N SER A 106 -10.61 12.09 -4.10
CA SER A 106 -10.99 11.22 -5.22
C SER A 106 -9.86 10.27 -5.62
N THR A 107 -10.23 9.18 -6.28
CA THR A 107 -9.30 8.22 -6.87
C THR A 107 -8.23 8.92 -7.70
N GLU A 108 -8.61 9.85 -8.56
CA GLU A 108 -7.67 10.58 -9.44
C GLU A 108 -6.68 11.43 -8.64
N LYS A 109 -7.13 12.14 -7.61
CA LYS A 109 -6.23 12.91 -6.73
C LYS A 109 -5.22 12.02 -6.01
N ARG A 110 -5.65 10.83 -5.56
CA ARG A 110 -4.75 9.86 -4.90
C ARG A 110 -3.73 9.27 -5.90
N ILE A 111 -4.12 9.04 -7.14
CA ILE A 111 -3.19 8.61 -8.21
C ILE A 111 -2.19 9.74 -8.55
N GLU A 112 -2.64 10.98 -8.62
CA GLU A 112 -1.77 12.14 -8.85
C GLU A 112 -0.74 12.30 -7.70
N ALA A 113 -1.18 12.18 -6.46
CA ALA A 113 -0.31 12.20 -5.28
C ALA A 113 0.72 11.05 -5.30
N LEU A 114 0.29 9.84 -5.68
CA LEU A 114 1.18 8.69 -5.86
C LEU A 114 2.25 8.98 -6.92
N ARG A 115 1.84 9.52 -8.06
CA ARG A 115 2.75 9.92 -9.15
C ARG A 115 3.76 10.96 -8.70
N LYS A 116 3.32 11.98 -7.96
CA LYS A 116 4.20 13.01 -7.40
C LYS A 116 5.25 12.41 -6.49
N LEU A 117 4.87 11.52 -5.58
CA LEU A 117 5.82 10.83 -4.70
C LEU A 117 6.84 9.99 -5.47
N HIS A 118 6.39 9.24 -6.47
CA HIS A 118 7.25 8.37 -7.28
C HIS A 118 8.15 9.18 -8.22
N ASP A 119 7.57 10.10 -9.02
CA ASP A 119 8.28 10.76 -10.11
C ASP A 119 9.13 11.94 -9.66
N GLU A 120 8.64 12.74 -8.68
CA GLU A 120 9.32 13.94 -8.22
C GLU A 120 10.23 13.65 -7.01
N TYR A 121 9.66 13.05 -5.95
CA TYR A 121 10.39 12.80 -4.70
C TYR A 121 11.19 11.49 -4.68
N LYS A 122 11.01 10.61 -5.67
CA LYS A 122 11.68 9.30 -5.75
C LYS A 122 11.49 8.42 -4.52
N ILE A 123 10.34 8.56 -3.85
CA ILE A 123 9.95 7.76 -2.71
C ILE A 123 9.38 6.43 -3.20
N LYS A 124 9.69 5.34 -2.51
CA LYS A 124 9.03 4.06 -2.74
C LYS A 124 7.54 4.17 -2.49
N THR A 125 6.75 3.73 -3.44
CA THR A 125 5.29 3.87 -3.40
C THR A 125 4.56 2.55 -3.48
N PHE A 126 3.35 2.49 -2.93
CA PHE A 126 2.48 1.34 -3.15
C PHE A 126 1.01 1.73 -3.20
N VAL A 127 0.23 0.90 -3.86
CA VAL A 127 -1.24 0.98 -3.88
C VAL A 127 -1.82 -0.12 -3.01
N SER A 128 -2.72 0.24 -2.08
CA SER A 128 -3.59 -0.71 -1.41
C SER A 128 -4.93 -0.75 -2.14
N LEU A 129 -5.09 -1.75 -3.01
CA LEU A 129 -6.33 -2.05 -3.73
C LEU A 129 -7.20 -2.97 -2.87
N GLU A 130 -7.66 -2.45 -1.75
CA GLU A 130 -8.44 -3.16 -0.75
C GLU A 130 -9.44 -2.22 -0.07
N PRO A 131 -10.72 -2.62 -0.06
CA PRO A 131 -11.27 -3.84 -0.66
C PRO A 131 -11.50 -3.72 -2.17
N ILE A 132 -11.32 -4.82 -2.91
CA ILE A 132 -11.84 -4.92 -4.27
C ILE A 132 -13.36 -4.92 -4.19
N THR A 133 -14.00 -3.91 -4.75
CA THR A 133 -15.46 -3.80 -4.78
C THR A 133 -16.05 -4.25 -6.12
N SER A 134 -15.23 -4.22 -7.18
CA SER A 134 -15.56 -4.64 -8.53
C SER A 134 -14.27 -5.00 -9.27
N ILE A 135 -14.26 -6.12 -9.95
CA ILE A 135 -13.13 -6.59 -10.76
C ILE A 135 -12.77 -5.58 -11.86
N HIS A 136 -13.77 -5.05 -12.55
CA HIS A 136 -13.56 -4.05 -13.58
C HIS A 136 -12.84 -2.80 -13.03
N THR A 137 -13.33 -2.25 -11.93
CA THR A 137 -12.74 -1.08 -11.30
C THR A 137 -11.31 -1.34 -10.80
N ALA A 138 -11.09 -2.52 -10.21
CA ALA A 138 -9.75 -2.93 -9.77
C ALA A 138 -8.76 -2.99 -10.93
N SER A 139 -9.18 -3.57 -12.06
CA SER A 139 -8.36 -3.62 -13.28
C SER A 139 -8.00 -2.23 -13.80
N GLU A 140 -8.94 -1.28 -13.78
CA GLU A 140 -8.68 0.10 -14.20
C GLU A 140 -7.71 0.84 -13.24
N VAL A 141 -7.81 0.62 -11.94
CA VAL A 141 -6.85 1.18 -10.98
C VAL A 141 -5.44 0.62 -11.24
N ILE A 142 -5.31 -0.70 -11.41
CA ILE A 142 -4.01 -1.32 -11.71
C ILE A 142 -3.40 -0.70 -12.98
N LYS A 143 -4.16 -0.60 -14.09
CA LYS A 143 -3.68 0.00 -15.34
C LYS A 143 -3.17 1.42 -15.19
N LYS A 144 -3.74 2.20 -14.25
CA LYS A 144 -3.34 3.60 -14.01
C LYS A 144 -2.14 3.73 -13.07
N THR A 145 -1.83 2.70 -12.31
CA THR A 145 -0.88 2.81 -11.20
C THR A 145 0.35 1.91 -11.30
N TYR A 146 0.34 0.85 -12.12
CA TYR A 146 1.44 -0.11 -12.16
C TYR A 146 2.80 0.47 -12.57
N GLU A 147 2.83 1.58 -13.32
CA GLU A 147 4.06 2.28 -13.73
C GLU A 147 4.60 3.26 -12.68
N ILE A 148 3.77 3.63 -11.70
CA ILE A 148 4.08 4.63 -10.68
C ILE A 148 3.97 4.07 -9.25
N ALA A 149 3.90 2.77 -9.12
CA ALA A 149 3.88 2.06 -7.84
C ALA A 149 4.91 0.93 -7.84
N ASP A 150 5.78 0.92 -6.84
CA ASP A 150 6.72 -0.19 -6.62
C ASP A 150 6.00 -1.45 -6.14
N GLY A 151 4.78 -1.29 -5.64
CA GLY A 151 3.96 -2.43 -5.21
C GLY A 151 2.46 -2.18 -5.22
N ILE A 152 1.70 -3.24 -5.47
CA ILE A 152 0.23 -3.23 -5.39
C ILE A 152 -0.22 -4.35 -4.46
N ARG A 153 -0.89 -3.98 -3.37
CA ARG A 153 -1.49 -4.91 -2.41
C ARG A 153 -2.94 -5.15 -2.79
N ILE A 154 -3.33 -6.41 -2.97
CA ILE A 154 -4.66 -6.77 -3.47
C ILE A 154 -5.40 -7.59 -2.43
N GLY A 155 -6.60 -7.14 -2.05
CA GLY A 155 -7.44 -7.82 -1.07
C GLY A 155 -8.93 -7.81 -1.41
N ALA A 156 -9.60 -8.96 -1.22
CA ALA A 156 -11.03 -9.10 -1.40
C ALA A 156 -11.81 -8.40 -0.28
N GLN A 157 -13.06 -8.02 -0.58
CA GLN A 157 -13.92 -7.31 0.35
C GLN A 157 -14.39 -8.22 1.50
N SER A 158 -14.17 -7.75 2.74
CA SER A 158 -14.73 -8.39 3.95
C SER A 158 -16.15 -7.87 4.26
N PRO A 159 -17.03 -8.71 4.87
CA PRO A 159 -16.84 -10.15 5.07
C PRO A 159 -16.88 -10.91 3.75
N ILE A 160 -16.13 -12.03 3.67
CA ILE A 160 -16.12 -12.89 2.46
C ILE A 160 -17.51 -13.45 2.23
N LYS A 161 -18.01 -13.35 1.00
CA LYS A 161 -19.31 -13.87 0.57
C LYS A 161 -19.18 -14.63 -0.74
N LYS A 162 -19.87 -15.78 -0.84
CA LYS A 162 -19.81 -16.67 -1.99
C LYS A 162 -20.13 -15.97 -3.31
N ASP A 163 -21.16 -15.12 -3.30
CA ASP A 163 -21.68 -14.46 -4.51
C ASP A 163 -21.15 -13.03 -4.67
N ARG A 164 -20.02 -12.70 -4.06
CA ARG A 164 -19.42 -11.35 -4.10
C ARG A 164 -18.92 -11.00 -5.50
N TYR A 165 -18.27 -11.95 -6.14
CA TYR A 165 -17.69 -11.79 -7.46
C TYR A 165 -18.18 -12.93 -8.37
N ASP A 166 -18.34 -12.61 -9.66
CA ASP A 166 -18.48 -13.65 -10.66
C ASP A 166 -17.20 -14.50 -10.73
N PRO A 167 -17.27 -15.84 -10.65
CA PRO A 167 -16.09 -16.69 -10.65
C PRO A 167 -15.20 -16.52 -11.88
N TYR A 168 -15.79 -16.37 -13.07
CA TYR A 168 -15.02 -16.22 -14.31
C TYR A 168 -14.32 -14.87 -14.39
N GLU A 169 -14.99 -13.78 -13.99
CA GLU A 169 -14.37 -12.44 -13.89
C GLU A 169 -13.23 -12.46 -12.88
N PHE A 170 -13.42 -13.08 -11.72
CA PHE A 170 -12.37 -13.19 -10.70
C PHE A 170 -11.18 -13.99 -11.22
N PHE A 171 -11.42 -15.12 -11.92
CA PHE A 171 -10.33 -15.88 -12.53
C PHE A 171 -9.57 -15.09 -13.60
N GLY A 172 -10.31 -14.47 -14.52
CA GLY A 172 -9.70 -13.60 -15.54
C GLY A 172 -8.83 -12.50 -14.93
N PHE A 173 -9.28 -11.92 -13.81
CA PHE A 173 -8.55 -10.91 -13.08
C PHE A 173 -7.22 -11.42 -12.50
N ILE A 174 -7.24 -12.55 -11.75
CA ILE A 174 -6.01 -13.10 -11.17
C ILE A 174 -5.02 -13.59 -12.23
N VAL A 175 -5.52 -14.12 -13.37
CA VAL A 175 -4.68 -14.49 -14.52
C VAL A 175 -4.06 -13.26 -15.16
N ALA A 176 -4.81 -12.17 -15.31
CA ALA A 176 -4.27 -10.90 -15.81
C ALA A 176 -3.16 -10.35 -14.90
N ILE A 177 -3.34 -10.38 -13.57
CA ILE A 177 -2.30 -10.00 -12.60
C ILE A 177 -1.07 -10.89 -12.77
N ARG A 178 -1.23 -12.21 -12.84
CA ARG A 178 -0.11 -13.14 -13.04
C ARG A 178 0.71 -12.80 -14.28
N ASN A 179 0.05 -12.45 -15.37
CA ASN A 179 0.74 -12.07 -16.61
C ASN A 179 1.48 -10.74 -16.44
N LEU A 180 0.86 -9.73 -15.79
CA LEU A 180 1.50 -8.45 -15.50
C LEU A 180 2.75 -8.63 -14.63
N VAL A 181 2.69 -9.46 -13.59
CA VAL A 181 3.79 -9.74 -12.67
C VAL A 181 5.05 -10.27 -13.36
N ARG A 182 4.88 -11.00 -14.48
CA ARG A 182 6.00 -11.55 -15.25
C ARG A 182 6.72 -10.50 -16.10
N ASP A 183 6.03 -9.43 -16.45
CA ASP A 183 6.47 -8.44 -17.44
C ASP A 183 6.86 -7.09 -16.81
N LEU A 184 6.62 -6.89 -15.50
CA LEU A 184 6.75 -5.60 -14.83
C LEU A 184 7.60 -5.68 -13.55
N ASP A 185 8.30 -4.57 -13.25
CA ASP A 185 9.04 -4.38 -11.99
C ASP A 185 8.12 -4.12 -10.76
N CYS A 186 6.83 -3.93 -10.98
CA CYS A 186 5.86 -3.68 -9.93
C CYS A 186 5.53 -4.97 -9.15
N ARG A 187 5.71 -4.94 -7.83
CA ARG A 187 5.41 -6.09 -6.96
C ARG A 187 3.92 -6.19 -6.63
N PHE A 188 3.35 -7.38 -6.79
CA PHE A 188 1.97 -7.65 -6.38
C PHE A 188 1.93 -8.50 -5.11
N MET A 189 1.32 -7.96 -4.04
CA MET A 189 1.07 -8.69 -2.80
C MET A 189 -0.38 -9.16 -2.72
N ILE A 190 -0.58 -10.46 -2.75
CA ILE A 190 -1.90 -11.07 -2.64
C ILE A 190 -2.23 -11.32 -1.17
N LYS A 191 -3.29 -10.68 -0.67
CA LYS A 191 -3.76 -10.88 0.71
C LYS A 191 -4.54 -12.17 0.87
N ASP A 192 -4.57 -12.70 2.10
CA ASP A 192 -5.30 -13.93 2.45
C ASP A 192 -6.80 -13.84 2.15
N SER A 193 -7.37 -12.64 2.13
CA SER A 193 -8.77 -12.44 1.74
C SER A 193 -9.06 -12.87 0.29
N MET A 194 -8.08 -12.80 -0.62
CA MET A 194 -8.21 -13.30 -1.99
C MET A 194 -8.29 -14.83 -2.02
N TYR A 195 -7.46 -15.51 -1.21
CA TYR A 195 -7.52 -16.97 -1.07
C TYR A 195 -8.85 -17.42 -0.45
N LYS A 196 -9.27 -16.76 0.63
CA LYS A 196 -10.57 -17.03 1.27
C LYS A 196 -11.74 -16.83 0.30
N GLN A 197 -11.65 -15.83 -0.58
CA GLN A 197 -12.67 -15.64 -1.62
C GLN A 197 -12.64 -16.77 -2.66
N ALA A 198 -11.45 -17.15 -3.13
CA ALA A 198 -11.29 -18.28 -4.06
C ALA A 198 -11.84 -19.60 -3.49
N GLU A 199 -11.70 -19.82 -2.18
CA GLU A 199 -12.23 -20.98 -1.48
C GLU A 199 -13.77 -21.07 -1.47
N THR A 200 -14.47 -19.96 -1.70
CA THR A 200 -15.94 -19.95 -1.79
C THR A 200 -16.46 -20.49 -3.11
N PHE A 201 -15.65 -20.59 -4.15
CA PHE A 201 -16.05 -21.09 -5.46
C PHE A 201 -16.11 -22.63 -5.47
N LEU A 202 -17.02 -23.19 -6.26
CA LEU A 202 -17.31 -24.62 -6.27
C LEU A 202 -16.48 -25.37 -7.33
N GLY A 203 -16.18 -26.66 -7.04
CA GLY A 203 -15.62 -27.61 -8.00
C GLY A 203 -14.15 -27.40 -8.34
N ALA A 204 -13.74 -27.79 -9.54
CA ALA A 204 -12.37 -27.73 -10.03
C ALA A 204 -11.83 -26.29 -10.11
N TYR A 205 -12.70 -25.32 -10.26
CA TYR A 205 -12.33 -23.89 -10.33
C TYR A 205 -11.57 -23.41 -9.07
N ARG A 206 -11.98 -23.90 -7.89
CA ARG A 206 -11.32 -23.55 -6.62
C ARG A 206 -9.82 -23.82 -6.66
N TYR A 207 -9.42 -24.98 -7.13
CA TYR A 207 -7.99 -25.37 -7.20
C TYR A 207 -7.22 -24.54 -8.22
N MET A 208 -7.82 -24.27 -9.37
CA MET A 208 -7.20 -23.41 -10.40
C MET A 208 -6.94 -21.99 -9.89
N TYR A 209 -7.85 -21.40 -9.11
CA TYR A 209 -7.68 -20.07 -8.54
C TYR A 209 -6.55 -20.03 -7.52
N ILE A 210 -6.51 -20.99 -6.63
CA ILE A 210 -5.47 -21.08 -5.60
C ILE A 210 -4.11 -21.27 -6.27
N GLU A 211 -4.00 -22.13 -7.26
CA GLU A 211 -2.77 -22.36 -8.01
C GLU A 211 -2.23 -21.08 -8.65
N VAL A 212 -3.09 -20.30 -9.32
CA VAL A 212 -2.67 -19.00 -9.91
C VAL A 212 -2.26 -17.98 -8.85
N LEU A 213 -2.97 -17.91 -7.73
CA LEU A 213 -2.61 -17.02 -6.62
C LEU A 213 -1.26 -17.41 -6.01
N ASP A 214 -0.99 -18.70 -5.87
CA ASP A 214 0.30 -19.24 -5.38
C ASP A 214 1.43 -18.96 -6.37
N GLU A 215 1.18 -19.04 -7.69
CA GLU A 215 2.17 -18.63 -8.69
C GLU A 215 2.55 -17.16 -8.54
N ILE A 216 1.58 -16.25 -8.32
CA ILE A 216 1.85 -14.83 -8.12
C ILE A 216 2.67 -14.62 -6.84
N ARG A 217 2.30 -15.27 -5.75
CA ARG A 217 2.99 -15.15 -4.45
C ARG A 217 4.46 -15.58 -4.55
N LYS A 218 4.73 -16.72 -5.18
CA LYS A 218 6.07 -17.29 -5.35
C LYS A 218 7.04 -16.44 -6.20
N ILE A 219 6.53 -15.53 -7.01
CA ILE A 219 7.41 -14.64 -7.81
C ILE A 219 8.16 -13.66 -6.90
N TYR A 220 7.64 -13.37 -5.71
CA TYR A 220 8.19 -12.37 -4.78
C TYR A 220 8.69 -12.95 -3.44
N GLU A 221 8.55 -14.24 -3.22
CA GLU A 221 9.22 -14.99 -2.15
C GLU A 221 10.65 -15.37 -2.56
#